data_da87d07471b3123010ac4beeb1ccdf8a
#
_entry.id   da87d07471b3123010ac4beeb1ccdf8a
#
_cell.length_a   1.000
_cell.length_b   1.000
_cell.length_c   1.000
_cell.angle_alpha   90.00
_cell.angle_beta   90.00
_cell.angle_gamma   90.00
#
_symmetry.space_group_name_H-M   'P 1'
#
loop_
_entity.id
_entity.type
_entity.pdbx_description
1 polymer ?
#
loop_
_entity_poly.entity_id
_entity_poly.type
_entity_poly.pdbx_seq_one_letter_code
_entity_poly.pdbx_strand_id
1 'polypeptide(L)'
;MASPLPILYSFRRCPYAMRARLALLSSGQSFELREIVLSQKPPEMLAASPKGTVPVLLLPNGQVIEQSLEVMQWTLQLADPDHWLPQDATRATHVAELIARCDTPFKADLDRYKYPNRYALPDGSVHRAQGAEFLQALEVRLAVTQFLSGTHFGLADAAIAPFVRQFAHTDPQWFAAQTWPRLQGWLQAFEDSTLFAQAMVKVRQWAPGQPATVFTP
;
A
#
# COMPACT_ATOMS: atom_id res chain seq x y z
N MET A 1 -12.64 24.87 -19.02
CA MET A 1 -11.38 24.67 -18.27
C MET A 1 -11.44 23.30 -17.65
N ALA A 2 -10.38 22.49 -17.73
CA ALA A 2 -10.35 21.19 -17.07
C ALA A 2 -10.48 21.39 -15.55
N SER A 3 -11.28 20.56 -14.89
CA SER A 3 -11.39 20.56 -13.43
C SER A 3 -10.03 20.26 -12.82
N PRO A 4 -9.66 20.91 -11.70
CA PRO A 4 -8.41 20.59 -11.01
C PRO A 4 -8.40 19.12 -10.59
N LEU A 5 -7.23 18.48 -10.69
CA LEU A 5 -7.05 17.07 -10.31
C LEU A 5 -6.78 16.95 -8.79
N PRO A 6 -7.14 15.82 -8.17
CA PRO A 6 -6.64 15.47 -6.85
C PRO A 6 -5.11 15.41 -6.86
N ILE A 7 -4.48 15.83 -5.75
CA ILE A 7 -3.02 15.84 -5.59
C ILE A 7 -2.63 14.77 -4.57
N LEU A 8 -1.80 13.81 -5.00
CA LEU A 8 -1.27 12.78 -4.12
C LEU A 8 0.20 13.06 -3.77
N TYR A 9 0.48 13.42 -2.52
CA TYR A 9 1.83 13.37 -1.97
C TYR A 9 2.18 11.93 -1.60
N SER A 10 3.28 11.45 -2.13
CA SER A 10 3.64 10.05 -2.08
C SER A 10 5.15 9.84 -1.97
N PHE A 11 5.53 8.74 -1.34
CA PHE A 11 6.88 8.21 -1.41
C PHE A 11 6.81 6.79 -1.93
N ARG A 12 7.37 6.55 -3.11
CA ARG A 12 7.22 5.31 -3.88
C ARG A 12 7.48 4.02 -3.10
N ARG A 13 8.44 4.03 -2.18
CA ARG A 13 8.82 2.86 -1.37
C ARG A 13 7.99 2.68 -0.10
N CYS A 14 7.10 3.61 0.23
CA CYS A 14 6.23 3.51 1.39
C CYS A 14 5.03 2.60 1.07
N PRO A 15 4.80 1.51 1.82
CA PRO A 15 3.69 0.60 1.55
C PRO A 15 2.32 1.27 1.70
N TYR A 16 2.16 2.21 2.62
CA TYR A 16 0.94 3.00 2.75
C TYR A 16 0.69 3.90 1.53
N ALA A 17 1.74 4.56 1.02
CA ALA A 17 1.61 5.37 -0.19
C ALA A 17 1.36 4.51 -1.44
N MET A 18 1.86 3.27 -1.46
CA MET A 18 1.58 2.31 -2.52
C MET A 18 0.09 1.93 -2.56
N ARG A 19 -0.57 1.72 -1.41
CA ARG A 19 -2.03 1.51 -1.33
C ARG A 19 -2.81 2.59 -2.07
N ALA A 20 -2.49 3.85 -1.77
CA ALA A 20 -3.15 5.00 -2.40
C ALA A 20 -2.94 5.02 -3.92
N ARG A 21 -1.71 4.77 -4.37
CA ARG A 21 -1.39 4.69 -5.82
C ARG A 21 -2.18 3.57 -6.50
N LEU A 22 -2.18 2.37 -5.92
CA LEU A 22 -2.89 1.21 -6.48
C LEU A 22 -4.38 1.51 -6.64
N ALA A 23 -5.04 2.07 -5.63
CA ALA A 23 -6.46 2.39 -5.69
C ALA A 23 -6.76 3.48 -6.74
N LEU A 24 -5.97 4.57 -6.78
CA LEU A 24 -6.16 5.64 -7.77
C LEU A 24 -5.98 5.13 -9.20
N LEU A 25 -5.00 4.26 -9.44
CA LEU A 25 -4.76 3.66 -10.75
C LEU A 25 -5.88 2.69 -11.14
N SER A 26 -6.29 1.78 -10.25
CA SER A 26 -7.38 0.81 -10.51
C SER A 26 -8.71 1.51 -10.77
N SER A 27 -8.99 2.61 -10.08
CA SER A 27 -10.25 3.36 -10.26
C SER A 27 -10.35 4.13 -11.59
N GLY A 28 -9.27 4.22 -12.37
CA GLY A 28 -9.24 5.04 -13.58
C GLY A 28 -9.24 6.55 -13.32
N GLN A 29 -9.02 6.99 -12.09
CA GLN A 29 -8.99 8.42 -11.74
C GLN A 29 -7.67 9.06 -12.14
N SER A 30 -7.73 10.16 -12.89
CA SER A 30 -6.54 10.99 -13.12
C SER A 30 -6.19 11.77 -11.86
N PHE A 31 -4.89 11.85 -11.55
CA PHE A 31 -4.39 12.57 -10.38
C PHE A 31 -3.00 13.16 -10.63
N GLU A 32 -2.66 14.18 -9.87
CA GLU A 32 -1.34 14.79 -9.83
C GLU A 32 -0.50 14.07 -8.77
N LEU A 33 0.60 13.43 -9.18
CA LEU A 33 1.54 12.79 -8.27
C LEU A 33 2.68 13.74 -7.90
N ARG A 34 2.83 14.00 -6.61
CA ARG A 34 3.96 14.69 -6.01
C ARG A 34 4.83 13.71 -5.24
N GLU A 35 5.82 13.14 -5.92
CA GLU A 35 6.80 12.27 -5.27
C GLU A 35 7.69 13.08 -4.35
N ILE A 36 7.78 12.70 -3.08
CA ILE A 36 8.57 13.42 -2.07
C ILE A 36 9.72 12.60 -1.54
N VAL A 37 10.66 13.27 -0.88
CA VAL A 37 11.68 12.65 -0.03
C VAL A 37 11.31 12.91 1.43
N LEU A 38 11.25 11.86 2.26
CA LEU A 38 10.76 11.95 3.63
C LEU A 38 11.61 12.84 4.55
N SER A 39 12.89 13.07 4.22
CA SER A 39 13.78 13.99 4.91
C SER A 39 13.62 15.45 4.46
N GLN A 40 12.90 15.71 3.36
CA GLN A 40 12.70 17.02 2.76
C GLN A 40 11.25 17.19 2.33
N LYS A 41 10.36 17.25 3.31
CA LYS A 41 8.92 17.35 3.05
C LYS A 41 8.58 18.77 2.58
N PRO A 42 7.80 18.92 1.48
CA PRO A 42 7.38 20.24 1.00
C PRO A 42 6.50 20.96 2.02
N PRO A 43 6.66 22.31 2.16
CA PRO A 43 5.82 23.10 3.07
C PRO A 43 4.33 22.96 2.78
N GLU A 44 3.94 22.88 1.51
CA GLU A 44 2.54 22.69 1.08
C GLU A 44 1.95 21.39 1.59
N MET A 45 2.74 20.31 1.59
CA MET A 45 2.31 19.03 2.17
C MET A 45 2.13 19.18 3.69
N LEU A 46 3.06 19.83 4.38
CA LEU A 46 2.98 20.01 5.84
C LEU A 46 1.83 20.96 6.24
N ALA A 47 1.51 21.95 5.40
CA ALA A 47 0.36 22.82 5.61
C ALA A 47 -0.97 22.04 5.44
N ALA A 48 -1.05 21.13 4.47
CA ALA A 48 -2.21 20.26 4.26
C ALA A 48 -2.33 19.17 5.33
N SER A 49 -1.20 18.59 5.77
CA SER A 49 -1.12 17.51 6.73
C SER A 49 0.05 17.71 7.70
N PRO A 50 -0.17 18.37 8.85
CA PRO A 50 0.88 18.60 9.86
C PRO A 50 1.49 17.31 10.42
N LYS A 51 0.80 16.19 10.33
CA LYS A 51 1.29 14.84 10.66
C LYS A 51 2.56 14.48 9.87
N GLY A 52 2.72 15.01 8.65
CA GLY A 52 3.93 14.86 7.84
C GLY A 52 4.23 13.42 7.41
N THR A 53 3.22 12.56 7.32
CA THR A 53 3.33 11.19 6.79
C THR A 53 2.73 11.11 5.39
N VAL A 54 3.05 10.04 4.65
CA VAL A 54 2.46 9.76 3.34
C VAL A 54 1.66 8.46 3.40
N PRO A 55 0.58 8.33 2.59
CA PRO A 55 0.07 9.28 1.60
C PRO A 55 -0.63 10.49 2.22
N VAL A 56 -0.71 11.58 1.45
CA VAL A 56 -1.66 12.68 1.67
C VAL A 56 -2.35 12.94 0.34
N LEU A 57 -3.67 12.83 0.31
CA LEU A 57 -4.49 13.14 -0.85
C LEU A 57 -5.23 14.46 -0.60
N LEU A 58 -4.93 15.47 -1.39
CA LEU A 58 -5.60 16.77 -1.37
C LEU A 58 -6.60 16.82 -2.52
N LEU A 59 -7.87 16.98 -2.19
CA LEU A 59 -8.95 17.05 -3.17
C LEU A 59 -9.14 18.47 -3.70
N PRO A 60 -9.74 18.64 -4.91
CA PRO A 60 -9.98 19.96 -5.50
C PRO A 60 -10.83 20.90 -4.65
N ASN A 61 -11.68 20.37 -3.78
CA ASN A 61 -12.51 21.15 -2.84
C ASN A 61 -11.76 21.56 -1.56
N GLY A 62 -10.47 21.23 -1.45
CA GLY A 62 -9.64 21.53 -0.27
C GLY A 62 -9.69 20.45 0.82
N GLN A 63 -10.51 19.42 0.69
CA GLN A 63 -10.51 18.30 1.65
C GLN A 63 -9.21 17.53 1.59
N VAL A 64 -8.70 17.10 2.74
CA VAL A 64 -7.47 16.31 2.89
C VAL A 64 -7.81 14.93 3.44
N ILE A 65 -7.26 13.88 2.82
CA ILE A 65 -7.37 12.49 3.27
C ILE A 65 -5.94 12.00 3.57
N GLU A 66 -5.68 11.62 4.82
CA GLU A 66 -4.33 11.31 5.31
C GLU A 66 -4.09 9.82 5.59
N GLN A 67 -5.15 9.00 5.66
CA GLN A 67 -5.03 7.58 5.91
C GLN A 67 -5.12 6.80 4.60
N SER A 68 -4.16 5.88 4.39
CA SER A 68 -4.10 5.14 3.13
C SER A 68 -5.37 4.34 2.82
N LEU A 69 -6.01 3.75 3.84
CA LEU A 69 -7.27 3.02 3.66
C LEU A 69 -8.44 3.96 3.35
N GLU A 70 -8.47 5.15 3.94
CA GLU A 70 -9.48 6.16 3.61
C GLU A 70 -9.31 6.65 2.17
N VAL A 71 -8.05 6.82 1.71
CA VAL A 71 -7.78 7.13 0.29
C VAL A 71 -8.29 6.01 -0.61
N MET A 72 -8.00 4.74 -0.29
CA MET A 72 -8.49 3.59 -1.06
C MET A 72 -10.02 3.58 -1.10
N GLN A 73 -10.68 3.71 0.04
CA GLN A 73 -12.15 3.69 0.14
C GLN A 73 -12.78 4.84 -0.63
N TRP A 74 -12.29 6.07 -0.42
CA TRP A 74 -12.79 7.24 -1.14
C TRP A 74 -12.68 7.06 -2.66
N THR A 75 -11.54 6.59 -3.12
CA THR A 75 -11.26 6.41 -4.54
C THR A 75 -12.17 5.35 -5.16
N LEU A 76 -12.29 4.19 -4.50
CA LEU A 76 -13.09 3.06 -4.97
C LEU A 76 -14.60 3.32 -4.86
N GLN A 77 -15.03 4.20 -3.95
CA GLN A 77 -16.43 4.66 -3.90
C GLN A 77 -16.80 5.56 -5.08
N LEU A 78 -15.83 6.26 -5.67
CA LEU A 78 -16.04 7.04 -6.89
C LEU A 78 -16.13 6.15 -8.14
N ALA A 79 -15.23 5.18 -8.24
CA ALA A 79 -15.20 4.20 -9.33
C ALA A 79 -14.44 2.93 -8.89
N ASP A 80 -15.07 1.79 -9.05
CA ASP A 80 -14.51 0.47 -8.71
C ASP A 80 -14.72 -0.51 -9.88
N PRO A 81 -14.07 -0.27 -11.04
CA PRO A 81 -14.27 -1.10 -12.23
C PRO A 81 -13.81 -2.55 -12.03
N ASP A 82 -12.84 -2.77 -11.16
CA ASP A 82 -12.28 -4.09 -10.86
C ASP A 82 -12.94 -4.78 -9.66
N HIS A 83 -14.02 -4.20 -9.10
CA HIS A 83 -14.80 -4.74 -7.99
C HIS A 83 -13.96 -5.09 -6.75
N TRP A 84 -13.06 -4.19 -6.34
CA TRP A 84 -12.21 -4.40 -5.16
C TRP A 84 -12.97 -4.31 -3.86
N LEU A 85 -14.04 -3.51 -3.80
CA LEU A 85 -14.85 -3.37 -2.59
C LEU A 85 -15.64 -4.66 -2.31
N PRO A 86 -15.69 -5.09 -1.04
CA PRO A 86 -16.48 -6.25 -0.66
C PRO A 86 -17.96 -6.08 -1.01
N GLN A 87 -18.57 -7.12 -1.59
CA GLN A 87 -19.94 -7.09 -2.08
C GLN A 87 -21.00 -7.27 -0.98
N ASP A 88 -20.60 -7.76 0.20
CA ASP A 88 -21.49 -8.03 1.32
C ASP A 88 -20.80 -7.75 2.67
N ALA A 89 -21.60 -7.63 3.73
CA ALA A 89 -21.13 -7.28 5.07
C ALA A 89 -20.19 -8.33 5.68
N THR A 90 -20.38 -9.62 5.38
CA THR A 90 -19.53 -10.70 5.89
C THR A 90 -18.13 -10.60 5.29
N ARG A 91 -18.04 -10.42 3.97
CA ARG A 91 -16.76 -10.20 3.30
C ARG A 91 -16.10 -8.90 3.75
N ALA A 92 -16.88 -7.82 3.94
CA ALA A 92 -16.36 -6.56 4.44
C ALA A 92 -15.72 -6.71 5.82
N THR A 93 -16.35 -7.45 6.73
CA THR A 93 -15.80 -7.75 8.05
C THR A 93 -14.50 -8.54 7.94
N HIS A 94 -14.46 -9.62 7.17
CA HIS A 94 -13.26 -10.43 6.99
C HIS A 94 -12.08 -9.65 6.37
N VAL A 95 -12.38 -8.81 5.37
CA VAL A 95 -11.36 -7.94 4.73
C VAL A 95 -10.82 -6.94 5.76
N ALA A 96 -11.69 -6.29 6.53
CA ALA A 96 -11.31 -5.33 7.55
C ALA A 96 -10.43 -5.97 8.64
N GLU A 97 -10.81 -7.16 9.15
CA GLU A 97 -10.03 -7.91 10.14
C GLU A 97 -8.64 -8.28 9.61
N LEU A 98 -8.55 -8.74 8.36
CA LEU A 98 -7.28 -9.13 7.76
C LEU A 98 -6.36 -7.91 7.58
N ILE A 99 -6.91 -6.77 7.14
CA ILE A 99 -6.17 -5.52 7.02
C ILE A 99 -5.72 -5.02 8.40
N ALA A 100 -6.59 -5.08 9.42
CA ALA A 100 -6.25 -4.67 10.77
C ALA A 100 -5.08 -5.50 11.35
N ARG A 101 -5.06 -6.81 11.11
CA ARG A 101 -3.93 -7.67 11.48
C ARG A 101 -2.64 -7.28 10.75
N CYS A 102 -2.73 -6.91 9.48
CA CYS A 102 -1.58 -6.40 8.73
C CYS A 102 -1.08 -5.06 9.31
N ASP A 103 -1.97 -4.13 9.62
CA ASP A 103 -1.61 -2.75 9.98
C ASP A 103 -1.13 -2.60 11.43
N THR A 104 -1.48 -3.53 12.30
CA THR A 104 -1.14 -3.43 13.72
C THR A 104 -0.05 -4.43 14.12
N PRO A 105 -0.30 -5.73 14.36
CA PRO A 105 0.75 -6.63 14.80
C PRO A 105 1.82 -6.87 13.73
N PHE A 106 1.39 -7.25 12.50
CA PHE A 106 2.36 -7.57 11.46
C PHE A 106 3.25 -6.37 11.08
N LYS A 107 2.67 -5.17 10.98
CA LYS A 107 3.45 -3.96 10.68
C LYS A 107 4.45 -3.63 11.78
N ALA A 108 4.09 -3.83 13.03
CA ALA A 108 5.00 -3.61 14.15
C ALA A 108 6.21 -4.57 14.10
N ASP A 109 5.97 -5.83 13.75
CA ASP A 109 7.03 -6.82 13.57
C ASP A 109 7.86 -6.56 12.31
N LEU A 110 7.23 -6.22 11.20
CA LEU A 110 7.92 -5.82 9.97
C LEU A 110 8.89 -4.65 10.20
N ASP A 111 8.49 -3.64 10.95
CA ASP A 111 9.37 -2.49 11.23
C ASP A 111 10.57 -2.89 12.08
N ARG A 112 10.36 -3.68 13.11
CA ARG A 112 11.44 -4.17 13.99
C ARG A 112 12.37 -5.16 13.28
N TYR A 113 11.80 -6.02 12.44
CA TYR A 113 12.56 -6.91 11.59
C TYR A 113 13.46 -6.14 10.63
N LYS A 114 12.90 -5.16 9.93
CA LYS A 114 13.60 -4.42 8.87
C LYS A 114 14.57 -3.36 9.42
N TYR A 115 14.26 -2.79 10.56
CA TYR A 115 14.99 -1.66 11.14
C TYR A 115 15.33 -1.89 12.63
N PRO A 116 15.98 -3.01 12.99
CA PRO A 116 16.22 -3.37 14.39
C PRO A 116 16.95 -2.28 15.17
N ASN A 117 17.89 -1.59 14.52
CA ASN A 117 18.65 -0.49 15.16
C ASN A 117 17.77 0.68 15.60
N ARG A 118 16.61 0.92 15.00
CA ARG A 118 15.69 1.98 15.42
C ARG A 118 14.97 1.66 16.72
N TYR A 119 14.97 0.39 17.09
CA TYR A 119 14.29 -0.14 18.28
C TYR A 119 15.29 -0.67 19.32
N ALA A 120 16.58 -0.34 19.19
CA ALA A 120 17.64 -0.82 20.04
C ALA A 120 17.67 -2.37 20.18
N LEU A 121 17.34 -3.07 19.09
CA LEU A 121 17.35 -4.53 19.03
C LEU A 121 18.69 -5.02 18.45
N PRO A 122 19.22 -6.17 18.92
CA PRO A 122 20.46 -6.75 18.41
C PRO A 122 20.30 -7.17 16.92
N ASP A 123 19.13 -7.72 16.57
CA ASP A 123 18.73 -8.10 15.23
C ASP A 123 17.20 -8.15 15.11
N GLY A 124 16.70 -8.50 13.92
CA GLY A 124 15.26 -8.59 13.64
C GLY A 124 14.69 -10.01 13.71
N SER A 125 15.43 -11.02 14.11
CA SER A 125 15.08 -12.43 13.97
C SER A 125 13.80 -12.83 14.71
N VAL A 126 13.62 -12.35 15.94
CA VAL A 126 12.41 -12.57 16.76
C VAL A 126 11.19 -11.99 16.05
N HIS A 127 11.29 -10.76 15.56
CA HIS A 127 10.19 -10.08 14.86
C HIS A 127 9.94 -10.68 13.48
N ARG A 128 10.98 -11.22 12.81
CA ARG A 128 10.78 -12.02 11.60
C ARG A 128 9.94 -13.25 11.90
N ALA A 129 10.22 -13.97 12.99
CA ALA A 129 9.44 -15.15 13.36
C ALA A 129 7.99 -14.80 13.71
N GLN A 130 7.75 -13.73 14.46
CA GLN A 130 6.41 -13.25 14.80
C GLN A 130 5.65 -12.79 13.54
N GLY A 131 6.27 -12.03 12.65
CA GLY A 131 5.68 -11.63 11.38
C GLY A 131 5.37 -12.83 10.47
N ALA A 132 6.17 -13.89 10.53
CA ALA A 132 5.95 -15.13 9.78
C ALA A 132 4.64 -15.84 10.15
N GLU A 133 4.12 -15.66 11.36
CA GLU A 133 2.82 -16.21 11.78
C GLU A 133 1.67 -15.61 10.95
N PHE A 134 1.73 -14.32 10.68
CA PHE A 134 0.76 -13.66 9.78
C PHE A 134 0.89 -14.19 8.36
N LEU A 135 2.10 -14.34 7.84
CA LEU A 135 2.36 -14.84 6.50
C LEU A 135 1.90 -16.31 6.35
N GLN A 136 2.10 -17.13 7.37
CA GLN A 136 1.57 -18.50 7.40
C GLN A 136 0.03 -18.51 7.35
N ALA A 137 -0.64 -17.58 8.03
CA ALA A 137 -2.10 -17.46 7.95
C ALA A 137 -2.56 -17.03 6.55
N LEU A 138 -1.79 -16.18 5.84
CA LEU A 138 -2.06 -15.84 4.44
C LEU A 138 -1.86 -17.05 3.51
N GLU A 139 -0.82 -17.85 3.71
CA GLU A 139 -0.60 -19.10 2.95
C GLU A 139 -1.80 -20.04 3.06
N VAL A 140 -2.29 -20.27 4.29
CA VAL A 140 -3.48 -21.12 4.53
C VAL A 140 -4.71 -20.56 3.82
N ARG A 141 -4.93 -19.24 3.86
CA ARG A 141 -6.04 -18.60 3.16
C ARG A 141 -5.94 -18.76 1.64
N LEU A 142 -4.76 -18.53 1.08
CA LEU A 142 -4.50 -18.66 -0.35
C LEU A 142 -4.53 -20.12 -0.85
N ALA A 143 -4.50 -21.11 0.05
CA ALA A 143 -4.76 -22.50 -0.31
C ALA A 143 -6.25 -22.77 -0.60
N VAL A 144 -7.16 -21.92 -0.09
CA VAL A 144 -8.62 -22.06 -0.24
C VAL A 144 -9.16 -21.10 -1.30
N THR A 145 -8.59 -19.89 -1.40
CA THR A 145 -9.01 -18.86 -2.36
C THR A 145 -7.83 -18.39 -3.20
N GLN A 146 -8.10 -17.99 -4.44
CA GLN A 146 -7.04 -17.51 -5.35
C GLN A 146 -6.40 -16.20 -4.85
N PHE A 147 -7.19 -15.35 -4.17
CA PHE A 147 -6.76 -14.05 -3.65
C PHE A 147 -7.20 -13.88 -2.19
N LEU A 148 -6.61 -12.92 -1.49
CA LEU A 148 -6.99 -12.59 -0.12
C LEU A 148 -8.44 -12.06 -0.03
N SER A 149 -8.90 -11.39 -1.08
CA SER A 149 -10.27 -10.91 -1.22
C SER A 149 -11.27 -11.99 -1.68
N GLY A 150 -10.78 -13.13 -2.18
CA GLY A 150 -11.62 -14.24 -2.64
C GLY A 150 -11.25 -14.73 -4.05
N THR A 151 -12.15 -14.59 -5.02
CA THR A 151 -11.98 -15.10 -6.39
C THR A 151 -11.23 -14.16 -7.33
N HIS A 152 -11.05 -12.90 -6.97
CA HIS A 152 -10.31 -11.90 -7.74
C HIS A 152 -9.46 -11.02 -6.82
N PHE A 153 -8.47 -10.35 -7.38
CA PHE A 153 -7.67 -9.36 -6.68
C PHE A 153 -8.56 -8.20 -6.24
N GLY A 154 -8.53 -7.87 -4.95
CA GLY A 154 -9.41 -6.85 -4.41
C GLY A 154 -8.78 -6.05 -3.27
N LEU A 155 -9.63 -5.43 -2.45
CA LEU A 155 -9.20 -4.48 -1.40
C LEU A 155 -8.19 -5.10 -0.43
N ALA A 156 -8.41 -6.34 0.04
CA ALA A 156 -7.47 -6.99 0.95
C ALA A 156 -6.10 -7.22 0.29
N ASP A 157 -6.10 -7.65 -0.97
CA ASP A 157 -4.88 -7.89 -1.73
C ASP A 157 -4.08 -6.60 -1.91
N ALA A 158 -4.70 -5.56 -2.43
CA ALA A 158 -4.08 -4.26 -2.66
C ALA A 158 -3.60 -3.59 -1.35
N ALA A 159 -4.31 -3.83 -0.24
CA ALA A 159 -3.93 -3.29 1.05
C ALA A 159 -2.77 -4.05 1.71
N ILE A 160 -2.62 -5.35 1.48
CA ILE A 160 -1.67 -6.20 2.20
C ILE A 160 -0.39 -6.46 1.39
N ALA A 161 -0.51 -6.63 0.07
CA ALA A 161 0.64 -6.94 -0.79
C ALA A 161 1.84 -6.00 -0.63
N PRO A 162 1.69 -4.67 -0.48
CA PRO A 162 2.82 -3.77 -0.25
C PRO A 162 3.64 -4.08 1.00
N PHE A 163 3.01 -4.58 2.04
CA PHE A 163 3.66 -4.92 3.32
C PHE A 163 4.31 -6.29 3.27
N VAL A 164 3.63 -7.29 2.70
CA VAL A 164 4.22 -8.62 2.44
C VAL A 164 5.44 -8.49 1.53
N ARG A 165 5.34 -7.67 0.49
CA ARG A 165 6.47 -7.33 -0.37
C ARG A 165 7.63 -6.73 0.42
N GLN A 166 7.36 -5.75 1.29
CA GLN A 166 8.40 -5.13 2.10
C GLN A 166 9.07 -6.13 3.04
N PHE A 167 8.31 -7.07 3.60
CA PHE A 167 8.84 -8.14 4.45
C PHE A 167 9.71 -9.10 3.65
N ALA A 168 9.21 -9.61 2.52
CA ALA A 168 9.92 -10.54 1.63
C ALA A 168 11.26 -9.97 1.12
N HIS A 169 11.27 -8.69 0.76
CA HIS A 169 12.46 -8.00 0.26
C HIS A 169 13.44 -7.55 1.36
N THR A 170 13.16 -7.82 2.64
CA THR A 170 14.13 -7.61 3.73
C THR A 170 15.19 -8.71 3.73
N ASP A 171 14.78 -9.96 3.53
CA ASP A 171 15.65 -11.13 3.33
C ASP A 171 15.01 -12.07 2.31
N PRO A 172 15.26 -11.84 1.00
CA PRO A 172 14.63 -12.62 -0.07
C PRO A 172 15.00 -14.11 -0.04
N GLN A 173 16.20 -14.45 0.40
CA GLN A 173 16.63 -15.85 0.45
C GLN A 173 15.88 -16.60 1.54
N TRP A 174 15.73 -16.00 2.72
CA TRP A 174 14.96 -16.58 3.80
C TRP A 174 13.49 -16.74 3.40
N PHE A 175 12.88 -15.72 2.76
CA PHE A 175 11.48 -15.77 2.32
C PHE A 175 11.26 -16.87 1.28
N ALA A 176 12.16 -17.00 0.30
CA ALA A 176 12.09 -18.04 -0.73
C ALA A 176 12.26 -19.47 -0.16
N ALA A 177 12.98 -19.62 0.95
CA ALA A 177 13.18 -20.92 1.60
C ALA A 177 11.98 -21.39 2.45
N GLN A 178 10.95 -20.55 2.61
CA GLN A 178 9.76 -20.94 3.38
C GLN A 178 8.82 -21.83 2.56
N THR A 179 8.08 -22.67 3.26
CA THR A 179 7.06 -23.58 2.66
C THR A 179 5.74 -22.86 2.39
N TRP A 180 5.81 -21.74 1.66
CA TRP A 180 4.66 -20.86 1.35
C TRP A 180 4.46 -20.68 -0.16
N PRO A 181 4.24 -21.77 -0.92
CA PRO A 181 4.18 -21.69 -2.38
C PRO A 181 3.02 -20.82 -2.89
N ARG A 182 1.87 -20.79 -2.17
CA ARG A 182 0.72 -19.98 -2.57
C ARG A 182 0.96 -18.50 -2.32
N LEU A 183 1.50 -18.16 -1.16
CA LEU A 183 1.86 -16.77 -0.81
C LEU A 183 2.96 -16.23 -1.72
N GLN A 184 3.98 -17.04 -2.01
CA GLN A 184 5.06 -16.66 -2.93
C GLN A 184 4.52 -16.42 -4.35
N GLY A 185 3.69 -17.32 -4.86
CA GLY A 185 3.05 -17.17 -6.17
C GLY A 185 2.11 -15.96 -6.25
N TRP A 186 1.33 -15.70 -5.19
CA TRP A 186 0.46 -14.54 -5.10
C TRP A 186 1.26 -13.22 -5.08
N LEU A 187 2.34 -13.17 -4.30
CA LEU A 187 3.22 -11.99 -4.26
C LEU A 187 3.90 -11.75 -5.60
N GLN A 188 4.42 -12.82 -6.23
CA GLN A 188 5.06 -12.72 -7.55
C GLN A 188 4.06 -12.21 -8.60
N ALA A 189 2.84 -12.77 -8.64
CA ALA A 189 1.80 -12.31 -9.57
C ALA A 189 1.44 -10.83 -9.36
N PHE A 190 1.42 -10.36 -8.12
CA PHE A 190 1.25 -8.94 -7.82
C PHE A 190 2.42 -8.10 -8.37
N GLU A 191 3.66 -8.50 -8.11
CA GLU A 191 4.86 -7.77 -8.56
C GLU A 191 5.02 -7.77 -10.09
N ASP A 192 4.54 -8.79 -10.77
CA ASP A 192 4.55 -8.89 -12.25
C ASP A 192 3.36 -8.17 -12.91
N SER A 193 2.40 -7.69 -12.14
CA SER A 193 1.21 -7.05 -12.68
C SER A 193 1.49 -5.69 -13.30
N THR A 194 0.74 -5.35 -14.35
CA THR A 194 0.76 -4.02 -14.97
C THR A 194 0.43 -2.92 -13.96
N LEU A 195 -0.54 -3.18 -13.06
CA LEU A 195 -0.93 -2.25 -12.02
C LEU A 195 0.23 -1.92 -11.08
N PHE A 196 0.97 -2.95 -10.62
CA PHE A 196 2.15 -2.73 -9.79
C PHE A 196 3.24 -1.98 -10.54
N ALA A 197 3.50 -2.33 -11.80
CA ALA A 197 4.47 -1.63 -12.64
C ALA A 197 4.14 -0.14 -12.77
N GLN A 198 2.87 0.21 -13.00
CA GLN A 198 2.39 1.60 -13.03
C GLN A 198 2.54 2.29 -11.67
N ALA A 199 2.13 1.63 -10.58
CA ALA A 199 2.26 2.17 -9.23
C ALA A 199 3.73 2.42 -8.83
N MET A 200 4.67 1.66 -9.42
CA MET A 200 6.10 1.72 -9.12
C MET A 200 6.92 2.52 -10.13
N VAL A 201 6.28 3.20 -11.08
CA VAL A 201 6.98 4.11 -12.00
C VAL A 201 7.82 5.11 -11.21
N LYS A 202 9.09 5.21 -11.59
CA LYS A 202 10.02 6.16 -10.98
C LYS A 202 9.81 7.53 -11.60
N VAL A 203 9.28 8.45 -10.82
CA VAL A 203 9.11 9.85 -11.20
C VAL A 203 10.14 10.73 -10.49
N ARG A 204 10.36 11.92 -11.02
CA ARG A 204 11.25 12.93 -10.40
C ARG A 204 10.66 13.38 -9.06
N GLN A 205 11.53 13.63 -8.08
CA GLN A 205 11.12 14.30 -6.85
C GLN A 205 10.49 15.66 -7.19
N TRP A 206 9.30 15.87 -6.66
CA TRP A 206 8.61 17.15 -6.81
C TRP A 206 9.15 18.19 -5.83
N ALA A 207 9.23 19.44 -6.29
CA ALA A 207 9.53 20.59 -5.45
C ALA A 207 8.57 21.74 -5.78
N PRO A 208 8.33 22.68 -4.85
CA PRO A 208 7.49 23.85 -5.07
C PRO A 208 7.86 24.59 -6.36
N GLY A 209 6.85 25.01 -7.13
CA GLY A 209 7.03 25.69 -8.41
C GLY A 209 7.38 24.77 -9.60
N GLN A 210 7.55 23.49 -9.40
CA GLN A 210 7.75 22.53 -10.49
C GLN A 210 6.43 21.88 -10.91
N PRO A 211 6.26 21.56 -12.22
CA PRO A 211 5.11 20.79 -12.65
C PRO A 211 5.13 19.41 -12.00
N ALA A 212 3.98 18.95 -11.55
CA ALA A 212 3.81 17.60 -11.06
C ALA A 212 3.64 16.60 -12.20
N THR A 213 3.83 15.34 -11.90
CA THR A 213 3.54 14.27 -12.84
C THR A 213 2.05 13.96 -12.79
N VAL A 214 1.35 14.12 -13.92
CA VAL A 214 -0.04 13.72 -14.04
C VAL A 214 -0.09 12.25 -14.44
N PHE A 215 -0.80 11.45 -13.66
CA PHE A 215 -1.17 10.10 -14.00
C PHE A 215 -2.57 10.12 -14.62
N THR A 216 -2.64 9.58 -15.83
CA THR A 216 -3.90 9.30 -16.53
C THR A 216 -3.89 7.81 -16.79
N PRO A 217 -4.74 7.03 -16.09
CA PRO A 217 -4.85 5.58 -16.26
C PRO A 217 -5.34 5.18 -17.63
#